data_b47b3abdad415bacc5a796217c1aec31
#
_entry.id   b47b3abdad415bacc5a796217c1aec31
#
_cell.length_a   1.000
_cell.length_b   1.000
_cell.length_c   1.000
_cell.angle_alpha   90.00
_cell.angle_beta   90.00
_cell.angle_gamma   90.00
#
_symmetry.space_group_name_H-M   'P 1'
#
loop_
_entity.id
_entity.type
_entity.pdbx_description
1 polymer ?
#
loop_
_entity_poly.entity_id
_entity_poly.type
_entity_poly.pdbx_seq_one_letter_code
_entity_poly.pdbx_strand_id
1 'polypeptide(L)'
;MNISGVFIPYDEEQPIKVIDIPRGEYTAIQAIIGGVFGVINIGRPTPSSIFIHDEGKIVGLPLNRRATMLLWASDSRWWHQDVIMGDAFILGPPDDEGDTTGIPEDFKQLLLDTEEYKMEVQTTGSGDAWAGNQLRFNDPFDALNYVLGLAERWHAVEQVRIVPA
;
A
#
# COMPACT_ATOMS: atom_id res chain seq x y z
N MET A 1 12.06 -18.48 -12.49
CA MET A 1 12.07 -18.01 -11.10
C MET A 1 10.82 -17.19 -10.83
N ASN A 2 10.14 -17.51 -9.77
CA ASN A 2 8.93 -16.79 -9.40
C ASN A 2 9.23 -15.70 -8.37
N ILE A 3 8.44 -14.64 -8.43
CA ILE A 3 8.42 -13.59 -7.43
C ILE A 3 7.02 -13.52 -6.83
N SER A 4 6.94 -13.07 -5.58
CA SER A 4 5.66 -12.94 -4.87
C SER A 4 5.22 -11.49 -4.81
N GLY A 5 3.92 -11.26 -4.98
CA GLY A 5 3.30 -9.98 -4.76
C GLY A 5 2.07 -10.13 -3.88
N VAL A 6 1.56 -9.01 -3.38
CA VAL A 6 0.31 -8.99 -2.62
C VAL A 6 -0.77 -8.35 -3.47
N PHE A 7 -1.82 -9.11 -3.72
CA PHE A 7 -3.00 -8.67 -4.45
C PHE A 7 -3.99 -8.04 -3.51
N ILE A 8 -4.43 -6.82 -3.83
CA ILE A 8 -5.39 -6.06 -3.04
C ILE A 8 -6.59 -5.78 -3.93
N PRO A 9 -7.66 -6.61 -3.84
CA PRO A 9 -8.88 -6.34 -4.60
C PRO A 9 -9.57 -5.06 -4.13
N TYR A 10 -10.24 -4.38 -5.06
CA TYR A 10 -11.06 -3.22 -4.67
C TYR A 10 -12.24 -3.64 -3.77
N ASP A 11 -12.72 -4.85 -3.93
CA ASP A 11 -13.81 -5.40 -3.11
C ASP A 11 -13.25 -5.78 -1.73
N GLU A 12 -13.67 -5.03 -0.71
CA GLU A 12 -13.18 -5.23 0.66
C GLU A 12 -13.69 -6.51 1.32
N GLU A 13 -14.69 -7.16 0.73
CA GLU A 13 -15.14 -8.48 1.17
C GLU A 13 -14.18 -9.59 0.70
N GLN A 14 -13.35 -9.31 -0.28
CA GLN A 14 -12.31 -10.22 -0.74
C GLN A 14 -11.02 -9.98 0.05
N PRO A 15 -10.40 -11.03 0.61
CA PRO A 15 -9.17 -10.86 1.35
C PRO A 15 -8.02 -10.49 0.42
N ILE A 16 -7.03 -9.76 0.97
CA ILE A 16 -5.76 -9.62 0.30
C ILE A 16 -5.04 -10.96 0.30
N LYS A 17 -4.24 -11.23 -0.71
CA LYS A 17 -3.56 -12.53 -0.83
C LYS A 17 -2.23 -12.42 -1.57
N VAL A 18 -1.36 -13.38 -1.31
CA VAL A 18 -0.11 -13.53 -2.06
C VAL A 18 -0.42 -14.19 -3.39
N ILE A 19 0.15 -13.65 -4.47
CA ILE A 19 0.14 -14.28 -5.78
C ILE A 19 1.59 -14.36 -6.25
N ASP A 20 2.02 -15.56 -6.64
CA ASP A 20 3.33 -15.77 -7.23
C ASP A 20 3.22 -15.67 -8.76
N ILE A 21 4.15 -14.97 -9.37
CA ILE A 21 4.22 -14.84 -10.82
C ILE A 21 5.64 -15.12 -11.29
N PRO A 22 5.82 -15.59 -12.54
CA PRO A 22 7.17 -15.69 -13.09
C PRO A 22 7.79 -14.31 -13.23
N ARG A 23 9.04 -14.17 -12.84
CA ARG A 23 9.78 -12.92 -12.96
C ARG A 23 9.84 -12.49 -14.43
N GLY A 24 9.52 -11.22 -14.69
CA GLY A 24 9.56 -10.67 -16.04
C GLY A 24 8.32 -10.96 -16.89
N GLU A 25 7.34 -11.69 -16.35
CA GLU A 25 6.09 -12.01 -17.05
C GLU A 25 5.06 -10.89 -16.89
N TYR A 26 5.18 -9.85 -17.71
CA TYR A 26 4.26 -8.71 -17.63
C TYR A 26 2.82 -9.08 -17.99
N THR A 27 2.63 -10.12 -18.81
CA THR A 27 1.29 -10.63 -19.13
C THR A 27 0.58 -11.17 -17.89
N ALA A 28 1.32 -11.75 -16.94
CA ALA A 28 0.74 -12.19 -15.67
C ALA A 28 0.24 -11.00 -14.86
N ILE A 29 0.99 -9.90 -14.83
CA ILE A 29 0.56 -8.67 -14.14
C ILE A 29 -0.67 -8.08 -14.82
N GLN A 30 -0.69 -8.03 -16.15
CA GLN A 30 -1.85 -7.55 -16.91
C GLN A 30 -3.11 -8.38 -16.61
N ALA A 31 -2.95 -9.69 -16.49
CA ALA A 31 -4.07 -10.58 -16.17
C ALA A 31 -4.61 -10.31 -14.75
N ILE A 32 -3.72 -10.08 -13.78
CA ILE A 32 -4.11 -9.77 -12.40
C ILE A 32 -4.85 -8.44 -12.32
N ILE A 33 -4.33 -7.42 -13.00
CA ILE A 33 -4.88 -6.05 -12.98
C ILE A 33 -6.13 -5.93 -13.87
N GLY A 34 -6.23 -6.75 -14.89
CA GLY A 34 -7.37 -6.74 -15.81
C GLY A 34 -7.18 -5.83 -17.02
N GLY A 35 -5.94 -5.46 -17.35
CA GLY A 35 -5.64 -4.61 -18.49
C GLY A 35 -4.22 -4.08 -18.46
N VAL A 36 -3.98 -3.04 -19.23
CA VAL A 36 -2.70 -2.34 -19.25
C VAL A 36 -2.45 -1.74 -17.87
N PHE A 37 -1.28 -1.97 -17.31
CA PHE A 37 -0.96 -1.50 -15.98
C PHE A 37 -0.11 -0.23 -15.99
N GLY A 38 -0.31 0.61 -14.96
CA GLY A 38 0.60 1.66 -14.57
C GLY A 38 1.28 1.28 -13.25
N VAL A 39 2.32 1.99 -12.87
CA VAL A 39 3.11 1.72 -11.66
C VAL A 39 3.23 2.99 -10.83
N ILE A 40 2.96 2.88 -9.53
CA ILE A 40 3.23 3.93 -8.56
C ILE A 40 4.33 3.42 -7.63
N ASN A 41 5.44 4.15 -7.56
CA ASN A 41 6.53 3.81 -6.65
C ASN A 41 6.30 4.46 -5.30
N ILE A 42 6.40 3.67 -4.24
CA ILE A 42 6.26 4.16 -2.86
C ILE A 42 7.55 3.88 -2.09
N GLY A 43 7.88 4.77 -1.15
CA GLY A 43 9.10 4.65 -0.34
C GLY A 43 8.90 3.97 1.00
N ARG A 44 7.66 3.96 1.51
CA ARG A 44 7.35 3.42 2.83
C ARG A 44 6.14 2.49 2.77
N PRO A 45 6.08 1.47 3.64
CA PRO A 45 7.00 1.15 4.74
C PRO A 45 8.39 0.69 4.26
N THR A 46 8.48 0.19 3.04
CA THR A 46 9.71 -0.24 2.37
C THR A 46 9.55 0.10 0.89
N PRO A 47 10.61 0.51 0.19
CA PRO A 47 10.50 0.82 -1.24
C PRO A 47 9.82 -0.32 -2.00
N SER A 48 8.75 0.00 -2.71
CA SER A 48 7.86 -0.96 -3.38
C SER A 48 7.21 -0.32 -4.59
N SER A 49 6.57 -1.16 -5.41
CA SER A 49 5.83 -0.72 -6.59
C SER A 49 4.39 -1.21 -6.50
N ILE A 50 3.44 -0.30 -6.67
CA ILE A 50 2.02 -0.64 -6.74
C ILE A 50 1.60 -0.64 -8.20
N PHE A 51 1.21 -1.81 -8.71
CA PHE A 51 0.71 -1.96 -10.07
C PHE A 51 -0.80 -1.78 -10.05
N ILE A 52 -1.31 -0.93 -10.94
CA ILE A 52 -2.73 -0.57 -11.02
C ILE A 52 -3.17 -0.56 -12.48
N HIS A 53 -4.48 -0.53 -12.72
CA HIS A 53 -4.99 -0.36 -14.07
C HIS A 53 -4.72 1.08 -14.55
N ASP A 54 -4.00 1.22 -15.65
CA ASP A 54 -3.56 2.51 -16.16
C ASP A 54 -4.71 3.44 -16.52
N GLU A 55 -5.84 2.88 -16.96
CA GLU A 55 -7.03 3.61 -17.36
C GLU A 55 -8.20 3.45 -16.36
N GLY A 56 -7.92 3.01 -15.14
CA GLY A 56 -8.97 2.70 -14.17
C GLY A 56 -9.94 3.84 -13.90
N LYS A 57 -9.44 5.07 -13.82
CA LYS A 57 -10.28 6.26 -13.61
C LYS A 57 -11.13 6.57 -14.83
N ILE A 58 -10.57 6.39 -16.04
CA ILE A 58 -11.24 6.68 -17.29
C ILE A 58 -12.37 5.69 -17.55
N VAL A 59 -12.12 4.41 -17.31
CA VAL A 59 -13.13 3.36 -17.54
C VAL A 59 -14.09 3.20 -16.36
N GLY A 60 -13.88 3.95 -15.28
CA GLY A 60 -14.80 3.95 -14.14
C GLY A 60 -14.71 2.72 -13.24
N LEU A 61 -13.52 2.18 -13.05
CA LEU A 61 -13.34 1.08 -12.08
C LEU A 61 -13.66 1.56 -10.67
N PRO A 62 -14.13 0.66 -9.79
CA PRO A 62 -14.44 1.04 -8.41
C PRO A 62 -13.22 1.51 -7.63
N LEU A 63 -13.43 2.39 -6.65
CA LEU A 63 -12.38 2.84 -5.75
C LEU A 63 -11.82 1.67 -4.96
N ASN A 64 -10.50 1.58 -4.90
CA ASN A 64 -9.79 0.65 -4.02
C ASN A 64 -9.33 1.40 -2.78
N ARG A 65 -10.15 1.36 -1.74
CA ARG A 65 -9.88 2.12 -0.52
C ARG A 65 -8.65 1.61 0.21
N ARG A 66 -8.46 0.28 0.27
CA ARG A 66 -7.31 -0.32 0.96
C ARG A 66 -5.99 0.07 0.30
N ALA A 67 -5.90 -0.04 -1.01
CA ALA A 67 -4.69 0.37 -1.73
C ALA A 67 -4.46 1.87 -1.65
N THR A 68 -5.52 2.68 -1.70
CA THR A 68 -5.43 4.13 -1.54
C THR A 68 -4.88 4.49 -0.15
N MET A 69 -5.33 3.81 0.90
CA MET A 69 -4.81 4.06 2.25
C MET A 69 -3.32 3.71 2.36
N LEU A 70 -2.87 2.65 1.71
CA LEU A 70 -1.44 2.32 1.66
C LEU A 70 -0.64 3.39 0.93
N LEU A 71 -1.17 3.91 -0.17
CA LEU A 71 -0.55 5.01 -0.91
C LEU A 71 -0.42 6.25 -0.02
N TRP A 72 -1.49 6.64 0.65
CA TRP A 72 -1.51 7.83 1.49
C TRP A 72 -0.61 7.67 2.72
N ALA A 73 -0.53 6.47 3.29
CA ALA A 73 0.38 6.20 4.40
C ALA A 73 1.85 6.26 3.97
N SER A 74 2.13 5.98 2.70
CA SER A 74 3.51 6.00 2.20
C SER A 74 4.11 7.40 2.18
N ASP A 75 3.30 8.42 1.92
CA ASP A 75 3.76 9.82 1.88
C ASP A 75 2.54 10.75 1.91
N SER A 76 2.60 11.79 2.74
CA SER A 76 1.51 12.76 2.88
C SER A 76 1.24 13.57 1.59
N ARG A 77 2.20 13.64 0.67
CA ARG A 77 2.00 14.33 -0.61
C ARG A 77 0.84 13.73 -1.43
N TRP A 78 0.48 12.47 -1.16
CA TRP A 78 -0.63 11.81 -1.85
C TRP A 78 -2.00 12.13 -1.25
N TRP A 79 -2.04 12.69 -0.05
CA TRP A 79 -3.32 12.97 0.63
C TRP A 79 -4.18 13.91 -0.21
N HIS A 80 -5.38 13.44 -0.59
CA HIS A 80 -6.34 14.18 -1.42
C HIS A 80 -5.82 14.54 -2.82
N GLN A 81 -4.68 13.98 -3.24
CA GLN A 81 -4.11 14.24 -4.56
C GLN A 81 -4.36 13.10 -5.54
N ASP A 82 -4.38 11.87 -5.06
CA ASP A 82 -4.60 10.71 -5.90
C ASP A 82 -5.29 9.60 -5.13
N VAL A 83 -6.03 8.76 -5.87
CA VAL A 83 -6.69 7.56 -5.38
C VAL A 83 -6.44 6.42 -6.36
N ILE A 84 -6.56 5.19 -5.89
CA ILE A 84 -6.39 4.00 -6.72
C ILE A 84 -7.78 3.42 -7.04
N MET A 85 -8.05 3.21 -8.33
CA MET A 85 -9.30 2.63 -8.83
C MET A 85 -9.01 1.25 -9.39
N GLY A 86 -9.82 0.27 -9.00
CA GLY A 86 -9.66 -1.12 -9.41
C GLY A 86 -8.69 -1.90 -8.54
N ASP A 87 -8.41 -3.13 -8.94
CA ASP A 87 -7.51 -4.01 -8.18
C ASP A 87 -6.07 -3.51 -8.24
N ALA A 88 -5.32 -3.76 -7.18
CA ALA A 88 -3.92 -3.38 -7.09
C ALA A 88 -3.05 -4.60 -6.78
N PHE A 89 -1.80 -4.56 -7.22
CA PHE A 89 -0.83 -5.62 -7.00
C PHE A 89 0.51 -5.01 -6.58
N ILE A 90 0.99 -5.37 -5.39
CA ILE A 90 2.21 -4.81 -4.83
C ILE A 90 3.37 -5.76 -5.08
N LEU A 91 4.38 -5.24 -5.73
CA LEU A 91 5.67 -5.91 -5.91
C LEU A 91 6.79 -5.06 -5.30
N GLY A 92 8.01 -5.53 -5.39
CA GLY A 92 9.17 -4.78 -4.93
C GLY A 92 9.57 -3.67 -5.89
N PRO A 93 10.60 -2.91 -5.55
CA PRO A 93 11.14 -1.90 -6.45
C PRO A 93 11.85 -2.57 -7.62
N PRO A 94 11.97 -1.89 -8.77
CA PRO A 94 12.78 -2.42 -9.86
C PRO A 94 14.24 -2.58 -9.41
N ASP A 95 14.90 -3.62 -9.90
CA ASP A 95 16.33 -3.80 -9.62
C ASP A 95 17.18 -2.87 -10.50
N ASP A 96 18.53 -3.02 -10.41
CA ASP A 96 19.45 -2.16 -11.14
C ASP A 96 19.31 -2.30 -12.67
N GLU A 97 18.73 -3.40 -13.13
CA GLU A 97 18.48 -3.65 -14.55
C GLU A 97 17.07 -3.24 -14.99
N GLY A 98 16.27 -2.73 -14.06
CA GLY A 98 14.88 -2.33 -14.32
C GLY A 98 13.87 -3.47 -14.25
N ASP A 99 14.28 -4.67 -13.85
CA ASP A 99 13.38 -5.83 -13.73
C ASP A 99 12.58 -5.77 -12.43
N THR A 100 11.37 -6.34 -12.48
CA THR A 100 10.52 -6.44 -11.30
C THR A 100 11.13 -7.40 -10.28
N THR A 101 10.92 -7.05 -9.00
CA THR A 101 11.32 -7.89 -7.87
C THR A 101 10.09 -8.24 -7.03
N GLY A 102 10.22 -9.23 -6.16
CA GLY A 102 9.13 -9.59 -5.25
C GLY A 102 8.88 -8.52 -4.19
N ILE A 103 7.68 -8.55 -3.63
CA ILE A 103 7.35 -7.64 -2.52
C ILE A 103 8.37 -7.83 -1.40
N PRO A 104 8.87 -6.73 -0.78
CA PRO A 104 9.78 -6.85 0.36
C PRO A 104 9.14 -7.69 1.48
N GLU A 105 9.93 -8.54 2.09
CA GLU A 105 9.44 -9.50 3.08
C GLU A 105 8.81 -8.82 4.29
N ASP A 106 9.41 -7.73 4.76
CA ASP A 106 8.88 -6.97 5.89
C ASP A 106 7.51 -6.34 5.57
N PHE A 107 7.30 -5.89 4.34
CA PHE A 107 6.00 -5.35 3.93
C PHE A 107 4.96 -6.46 3.83
N LYS A 108 5.33 -7.60 3.27
CA LYS A 108 4.43 -8.76 3.19
C LYS A 108 4.03 -9.22 4.60
N GLN A 109 5.00 -9.32 5.52
CA GLN A 109 4.72 -9.68 6.90
C GLN A 109 3.82 -8.67 7.61
N LEU A 110 4.03 -7.38 7.35
CA LEU A 110 3.18 -6.34 7.92
C LEU A 110 1.72 -6.52 7.49
N LEU A 111 1.48 -6.84 6.23
CA LEU A 111 0.12 -6.95 5.69
C LEU A 111 -0.56 -8.28 6.02
N LEU A 112 0.19 -9.38 6.09
CA LEU A 112 -0.39 -10.72 6.13
C LEU A 112 -0.04 -11.56 7.35
N ASP A 113 1.10 -11.29 8.00
CA ASP A 113 1.62 -12.14 9.07
C ASP A 113 1.80 -11.38 10.40
N THR A 114 1.07 -10.29 10.58
CA THR A 114 1.07 -9.48 11.79
C THR A 114 -0.29 -9.60 12.46
N GLU A 115 -0.31 -9.95 13.75
CA GLU A 115 -1.55 -10.16 14.51
C GLU A 115 -2.08 -8.87 15.12
N GLU A 116 -1.20 -7.97 15.50
CA GLU A 116 -1.59 -6.74 16.19
C GLU A 116 -0.78 -5.56 15.70
N TYR A 117 -1.47 -4.44 15.49
CA TYR A 117 -0.91 -3.21 14.92
C TYR A 117 -1.08 -2.04 15.87
N LYS A 118 -0.15 -1.10 15.79
CA LYS A 118 -0.30 0.22 16.38
C LYS A 118 -0.06 1.28 15.31
N MET A 119 -0.66 2.45 15.49
CA MET A 119 -0.44 3.59 14.61
C MET A 119 0.64 4.51 15.16
N GLU A 120 1.34 5.19 14.28
CA GLU A 120 2.29 6.23 14.65
C GLU A 120 2.21 7.40 13.69
N VAL A 121 2.52 8.60 14.18
CA VAL A 121 2.50 9.82 13.40
C VAL A 121 3.78 10.61 13.60
N GLN A 122 4.16 11.39 12.60
CA GLN A 122 5.12 12.48 12.73
C GLN A 122 4.36 13.80 12.72
N THR A 123 4.70 14.70 13.62
CA THR A 123 4.02 16.01 13.75
C THR A 123 4.99 17.15 13.48
N THR A 124 4.43 18.31 13.20
CA THR A 124 5.19 19.54 12.98
C THR A 124 6.12 19.81 14.18
N GLY A 125 7.41 19.99 13.89
CA GLY A 125 8.41 20.27 14.92
C GLY A 125 9.00 19.05 15.62
N SER A 126 8.52 17.83 15.34
CA SER A 126 9.07 16.62 15.95
C SER A 126 10.22 16.00 15.15
N GLY A 127 10.56 16.57 13.99
CA GLY A 127 11.59 16.00 13.11
C GLY A 127 11.19 14.62 12.61
N ASP A 128 12.12 13.67 12.72
CA ASP A 128 11.89 12.30 12.27
C ASP A 128 11.29 11.39 13.36
N ALA A 129 10.94 11.96 14.51
CA ALA A 129 10.40 11.17 15.60
C ALA A 129 8.99 10.70 15.31
N TRP A 130 8.71 9.42 15.59
CA TRP A 130 7.38 8.82 15.50
C TRP A 130 6.76 8.75 16.88
N ALA A 131 5.50 9.11 16.99
CA ALA A 131 4.74 9.05 18.22
C ALA A 131 3.45 8.26 18.00
N GLY A 132 3.10 7.41 18.93
CA GLY A 132 1.91 6.59 18.89
C GLY A 132 1.05 6.74 20.13
N ASN A 133 0.05 5.90 20.24
CA ASN A 133 -0.81 5.80 21.42
C ASN A 133 -0.97 4.33 21.83
N GLN A 134 -1.85 4.08 22.79
CA GLN A 134 -2.04 2.71 23.32
C GLN A 134 -3.09 1.92 22.55
N LEU A 135 -3.71 2.49 21.52
CA LEU A 135 -4.69 1.77 20.71
C LEU A 135 -4.02 0.63 19.95
N ARG A 136 -4.73 -0.46 19.82
CA ARG A 136 -4.29 -1.65 19.10
C ARG A 136 -5.36 -2.09 18.12
N PHE A 137 -4.92 -2.64 16.98
CA PHE A 137 -5.79 -3.06 15.90
C PHE A 137 -5.37 -4.47 15.47
N ASN A 138 -6.33 -5.26 15.05
CA ASN A 138 -6.09 -6.63 14.57
C ASN A 138 -6.00 -6.71 13.05
N ASP A 139 -6.29 -5.61 12.36
CA ASP A 139 -6.31 -5.54 10.91
C ASP A 139 -5.53 -4.31 10.45
N PRO A 140 -4.64 -4.43 9.45
CA PRO A 140 -3.82 -3.30 9.03
C PRO A 140 -4.65 -2.16 8.45
N PHE A 141 -5.76 -2.45 7.79
CA PHE A 141 -6.59 -1.41 7.18
C PHE A 141 -7.45 -0.69 8.20
N ASP A 142 -7.84 -1.33 9.29
CA ASP A 142 -8.47 -0.67 10.42
C ASP A 142 -7.51 0.34 11.06
N ALA A 143 -6.26 -0.06 11.24
CA ALA A 143 -5.23 0.83 11.78
C ALA A 143 -4.96 2.01 10.84
N LEU A 144 -4.85 1.76 9.54
CA LEU A 144 -4.67 2.81 8.54
C LEU A 144 -5.84 3.77 8.49
N ASN A 145 -7.07 3.24 8.52
CA ASN A 145 -8.27 4.07 8.52
C ASN A 145 -8.28 5.00 9.73
N TYR A 146 -7.92 4.49 10.90
CA TYR A 146 -7.86 5.29 12.11
C TYR A 146 -6.81 6.40 12.00
N VAL A 147 -5.58 6.06 11.62
CA VAL A 147 -4.49 7.03 11.62
C VAL A 147 -4.66 8.10 10.53
N LEU A 148 -5.21 7.73 9.38
CA LEU A 148 -5.53 8.70 8.33
C LEU A 148 -6.69 9.61 8.75
N GLY A 149 -7.68 9.07 9.46
CA GLY A 149 -8.75 9.87 10.04
C GLY A 149 -8.24 10.84 11.10
N LEU A 150 -7.27 10.42 11.90
CA LEU A 150 -6.61 11.31 12.86
C LEU A 150 -5.90 12.46 12.14
N ALA A 151 -5.20 12.18 11.05
CA ALA A 151 -4.52 13.20 10.25
C ALA A 151 -5.50 14.24 9.68
N GLU A 152 -6.73 13.82 9.33
CA GLU A 152 -7.76 14.76 8.88
C GLU A 152 -8.18 15.74 9.97
N ARG A 153 -8.17 15.31 11.22
CA ARG A 153 -8.63 16.10 12.37
C ARG A 153 -7.52 16.87 13.08
N TRP A 154 -6.28 16.48 12.86
CA TRP A 154 -5.13 17.07 13.56
C TRP A 154 -4.12 17.59 12.56
N HIS A 155 -4.17 18.87 12.29
CA HIS A 155 -3.36 19.53 11.25
C HIS A 155 -1.85 19.45 11.49
N ALA A 156 -1.40 19.18 12.72
CA ALA A 156 0.01 19.03 13.01
C ALA A 156 0.60 17.71 12.48
N VAL A 157 -0.22 16.74 12.09
CA VAL A 157 0.26 15.48 11.54
C VAL A 157 0.80 15.68 10.14
N GLU A 158 2.07 15.34 9.94
CA GLU A 158 2.74 15.46 8.66
C GLU A 158 2.88 14.12 7.94
N GLN A 159 3.06 13.03 8.68
CA GLN A 159 3.18 11.67 8.14
C GLN A 159 2.53 10.69 9.09
N VAL A 160 2.08 9.58 8.53
CA VAL A 160 1.45 8.49 9.29
C VAL A 160 2.08 7.15 8.92
N ARG A 161 2.00 6.19 9.84
CA ARG A 161 2.34 4.81 9.54
C ARG A 161 1.64 3.85 10.49
N ILE A 162 1.61 2.58 10.12
CA ILE A 162 1.27 1.49 11.02
C ILE A 162 2.48 0.57 11.17
N VAL A 163 2.65 0.00 12.34
CA VAL A 163 3.74 -0.92 12.65
C VAL A 163 3.20 -2.06 13.50
N PRO A 164 3.91 -3.20 13.56
CA PRO A 164 3.54 -4.26 14.50
C PRO A 164 3.58 -3.74 15.94
N ALA A 165 2.58 -4.12 16.69
CA ALA A 165 2.50 -3.73 18.09
C ALA A 165 3.36 -4.62 18.99
#